data_db3822ee55f622eca232c8bef43962da
#
_entry.id   db3822ee55f622eca232c8bef43962da
#
_cell.length_a   1.000
_cell.length_b   1.000
_cell.length_c   1.000
_cell.angle_alpha   90.00
_cell.angle_beta   90.00
_cell.angle_gamma   90.00
#
_symmetry.space_group_name_H-M   'P 1'
#
loop_
_entity.id
_entity.type
_entity.pdbx_description
1 polymer ?
#
loop_
_entity_poly.entity_id
_entity_poly.type
_entity_poly.pdbx_seq_one_letter_code
_entity_poly.pdbx_strand_id
1 'polypeptide(L)'
;MAEELQLEISVNYIPLVTMEAMKADMVKRNWNFNTSINLANYHNASVSAQSFYYAVQIAYGKKKARSFLFKLQESLSDGQRSYSPALAEELMESLNIKPKKISSTLKDACLKDVIAQDQQLARKFQITALPSTVIFDDQIDDSGLLLDGELSDDDLLQIFQNSADSCLEPLMQLTENAPLYYHYPVSHLHLL
;
A
#
# COMPACT_ATOMS: atom_id res chain seq x y z
N MET A 1 17.76 -8.82 -8.13
CA MET A 1 16.58 -9.07 -8.99
C MET A 1 16.41 -8.00 -10.07
N ALA A 2 16.04 -6.74 -9.77
CA ALA A 2 15.89 -5.70 -10.82
C ALA A 2 17.18 -5.43 -11.61
N GLU A 3 18.34 -5.47 -10.95
CA GLU A 3 19.65 -5.33 -11.59
C GLU A 3 19.99 -6.50 -12.53
N GLU A 4 19.57 -7.71 -12.20
CA GLU A 4 19.77 -8.90 -13.03
C GLU A 4 18.92 -8.86 -14.31
N LEU A 5 17.73 -8.27 -14.24
CA LEU A 5 16.81 -8.13 -15.37
C LEU A 5 16.98 -6.80 -16.11
N GLN A 6 17.88 -5.90 -15.65
CA GLN A 6 18.07 -4.56 -16.20
C GLN A 6 16.76 -3.73 -16.26
N LEU A 7 15.85 -3.94 -15.31
CA LEU A 7 14.58 -3.24 -15.24
C LEU A 7 14.65 -2.05 -14.29
N GLU A 8 14.10 -0.92 -14.70
CA GLU A 8 13.85 0.22 -13.81
C GLU A 8 12.47 0.07 -13.18
N ILE A 9 12.43 -0.20 -11.87
CA ILE A 9 11.18 -0.41 -11.13
C ILE A 9 10.92 0.77 -10.20
N SER A 10 9.79 1.44 -10.38
CA SER A 10 9.28 2.46 -9.46
C SER A 10 8.16 1.89 -8.60
N VAL A 11 8.31 1.91 -7.28
CA VAL A 11 7.31 1.38 -6.34
C VAL A 11 6.63 2.52 -5.58
N ASN A 12 5.30 2.53 -5.61
CA ASN A 12 4.46 3.45 -4.84
C ASN A 12 3.62 2.67 -3.82
N TYR A 13 3.71 3.03 -2.54
CA TYR A 13 2.92 2.41 -1.48
C TYR A 13 1.70 3.27 -1.17
N ILE A 14 0.52 2.65 -1.20
CA ILE A 14 -0.77 3.28 -0.94
C ILE A 14 -1.41 2.63 0.29
N PRO A 15 -1.28 3.22 1.47
CA PRO A 15 -1.98 2.71 2.65
C PRO A 15 -3.49 2.92 2.50
N LEU A 16 -4.26 1.84 2.48
CA LEU A 16 -5.71 1.89 2.41
C LEU A 16 -6.33 1.56 3.77
N VAL A 17 -7.37 2.32 4.12
CA VAL A 17 -8.20 2.07 5.29
C VAL A 17 -9.62 1.82 4.81
N THR A 18 -9.99 0.54 4.71
CA THR A 18 -11.35 0.10 4.35
C THR A 18 -11.92 -0.78 5.46
N MET A 19 -13.26 -0.86 5.53
CA MET A 19 -13.92 -1.72 6.52
C MET A 19 -13.63 -3.20 6.28
N GLU A 20 -13.50 -3.58 5.02
CA GLU A 20 -13.19 -4.94 4.58
C GLU A 20 -11.78 -5.34 5.03
N ALA A 21 -10.78 -4.49 4.76
CA ALA A 21 -9.40 -4.72 5.16
C ALA A 21 -9.26 -4.78 6.68
N MET A 22 -9.92 -3.89 7.41
CA MET A 22 -9.90 -3.90 8.89
C MET A 22 -10.53 -5.18 9.44
N LYS A 23 -11.67 -5.63 8.90
CA LYS A 23 -12.29 -6.88 9.33
C LYS A 23 -11.39 -8.08 9.06
N ALA A 24 -10.78 -8.15 7.89
CA ALA A 24 -9.86 -9.22 7.53
C ALA A 24 -8.66 -9.28 8.48
N ASP A 25 -8.04 -8.13 8.80
CA ASP A 25 -6.92 -8.06 9.75
C ASP A 25 -7.35 -8.45 11.17
N MET A 26 -8.53 -8.03 11.63
CA MET A 26 -9.06 -8.42 12.94
C MET A 26 -9.29 -9.94 13.02
N VAL A 27 -9.80 -10.56 11.95
CA VAL A 27 -9.94 -12.04 11.86
C VAL A 27 -8.56 -12.69 11.95
N LYS A 28 -7.59 -12.24 11.17
CA LYS A 28 -6.22 -12.78 11.15
C LYS A 28 -5.57 -12.70 12.53
N ARG A 29 -5.87 -11.66 13.31
CA ARG A 29 -5.36 -11.46 14.69
C ARG A 29 -6.22 -12.12 15.78
N ASN A 30 -7.28 -12.84 15.44
CA ASN A 30 -8.26 -13.40 16.38
C ASN A 30 -8.87 -12.34 17.33
N TRP A 31 -9.06 -11.12 16.86
CA TRP A 31 -9.66 -10.06 17.65
C TRP A 31 -11.19 -10.19 17.67
N ASN A 32 -11.77 -9.90 18.83
CA ASN A 32 -13.22 -10.02 18.99
C ASN A 32 -13.95 -8.81 18.37
N PHE A 33 -14.82 -9.08 17.38
CA PHE A 33 -15.64 -8.06 16.69
C PHE A 33 -16.80 -7.51 17.52
N ASN A 34 -17.11 -8.12 18.66
CA ASN A 34 -18.40 -7.90 19.36
C ASN A 34 -18.49 -6.58 20.10
N THR A 35 -17.49 -5.71 20.02
CA THR A 35 -17.58 -4.38 20.59
C THR A 35 -17.37 -3.32 19.50
N SER A 36 -18.43 -2.57 19.20
CA SER A 36 -18.37 -1.41 18.29
C SER A 36 -17.27 -0.41 18.67
N ILE A 37 -16.93 -0.33 19.95
CA ILE A 37 -15.86 0.49 20.49
C ILE A 37 -14.49 0.06 19.96
N ASN A 38 -14.21 -1.24 19.88
CA ASN A 38 -12.94 -1.74 19.38
C ASN A 38 -12.76 -1.45 17.87
N LEU A 39 -13.82 -1.61 17.10
CA LEU A 39 -13.79 -1.30 15.67
C LEU A 39 -13.57 0.20 15.42
N ALA A 40 -14.26 1.06 16.18
CA ALA A 40 -14.08 2.51 16.05
C ALA A 40 -12.67 2.95 16.44
N ASN A 41 -12.09 2.41 17.51
CA ASN A 41 -10.73 2.70 17.95
C ASN A 41 -9.72 2.23 16.89
N TYR A 42 -9.92 1.03 16.32
CA TYR A 42 -9.07 0.51 15.28
C TYR A 42 -9.13 1.36 14.00
N HIS A 43 -10.34 1.74 13.59
CA HIS A 43 -10.53 2.66 12.47
C HIS A 43 -9.80 3.99 12.68
N ASN A 44 -9.99 4.63 13.83
CA ASN A 44 -9.36 5.91 14.15
C ASN A 44 -7.83 5.79 14.18
N ALA A 45 -7.29 4.69 14.71
CA ALA A 45 -5.86 4.40 14.71
C ALA A 45 -5.32 4.25 13.29
N SER A 46 -6.03 3.50 12.43
CA SER A 46 -5.65 3.27 11.04
C SER A 46 -5.69 4.56 10.21
N VAL A 47 -6.74 5.38 10.35
CA VAL A 47 -6.85 6.69 9.68
C VAL A 47 -5.75 7.64 10.16
N SER A 48 -5.44 7.63 11.45
CA SER A 48 -4.33 8.42 11.99
C SER A 48 -2.99 7.98 11.41
N ALA A 49 -2.70 6.68 11.40
CA ALA A 49 -1.47 6.13 10.81
C ALA A 49 -1.33 6.48 9.33
N GLN A 50 -2.40 6.33 8.55
CA GLN A 50 -2.48 6.74 7.15
C GLN A 50 -2.17 8.24 6.99
N SER A 51 -2.77 9.09 7.81
CA SER A 51 -2.55 10.53 7.76
C SER A 51 -1.09 10.89 8.04
N PHE A 52 -0.46 10.25 9.02
CA PHE A 52 0.98 10.45 9.30
C PHE A 52 1.86 10.00 8.14
N TYR A 53 1.56 8.87 7.49
CA TYR A 53 2.28 8.41 6.32
C TYR A 53 2.26 9.46 5.20
N TYR A 54 1.08 9.95 4.82
CA TYR A 54 0.95 10.96 3.77
C TYR A 54 1.56 12.32 4.16
N ALA A 55 1.44 12.71 5.43
CA ALA A 55 2.11 13.92 5.90
C ALA A 55 3.64 13.82 5.79
N VAL A 56 4.23 12.64 6.08
CA VAL A 56 5.65 12.38 5.85
C VAL A 56 5.96 12.39 4.35
N GLN A 57 5.13 11.81 3.51
CA GLN A 57 5.31 11.79 2.06
C GLN A 57 5.33 13.21 1.48
N ILE A 58 4.38 14.06 1.85
CA ILE A 58 4.29 15.46 1.42
C ILE A 58 5.51 16.26 1.90
N ALA A 59 5.90 16.08 3.17
CA ALA A 59 6.95 16.90 3.78
C ALA A 59 8.38 16.45 3.45
N TYR A 60 8.59 15.15 3.20
CA TYR A 60 9.94 14.54 3.07
C TYR A 60 10.09 13.61 1.86
N GLY A 61 9.04 13.37 1.09
CA GLY A 61 9.04 12.53 -0.11
C GLY A 61 8.82 11.04 0.16
N LYS A 62 8.59 10.30 -0.93
CA LYS A 62 8.21 8.87 -0.93
C LYS A 62 9.19 7.95 -0.18
N LYS A 63 10.50 8.19 -0.32
CA LYS A 63 11.53 7.36 0.34
C LYS A 63 11.41 7.38 1.87
N LYS A 64 11.24 8.57 2.45
CA LYS A 64 11.07 8.72 3.91
C LYS A 64 9.73 8.15 4.39
N ALA A 65 8.66 8.37 3.63
CA ALA A 65 7.35 7.82 3.93
C ALA A 65 7.36 6.28 3.95
N ARG A 66 8.01 5.65 2.97
CA ARG A 66 8.21 4.19 2.94
C ARG A 66 8.98 3.69 4.16
N SER A 67 10.07 4.36 4.51
CA SER A 67 10.85 3.98 5.71
C SER A 67 10.02 4.10 7.00
N PHE A 68 9.18 5.13 7.09
CA PHE A 68 8.25 5.29 8.21
C PHE A 68 7.20 4.18 8.24
N LEU A 69 6.59 3.86 7.08
CA LEU A 69 5.59 2.79 6.98
C LEU A 69 6.14 1.45 7.44
N PHE A 70 7.32 1.06 6.95
CA PHE A 70 7.93 -0.23 7.32
C PHE A 70 8.29 -0.30 8.80
N LYS A 71 8.87 0.77 9.36
CA LYS A 71 9.14 0.82 10.80
C LYS A 71 7.87 0.74 11.65
N LEU A 72 6.80 1.38 11.18
CA LEU A 72 5.51 1.31 11.86
C LEU A 72 4.95 -0.12 11.84
N GLN A 73 4.97 -0.77 10.67
CA GLN A 73 4.53 -2.15 10.52
C GLN A 73 5.35 -3.11 11.39
N GLU A 74 6.68 -3.00 11.36
CA GLU A 74 7.59 -3.77 12.22
C GLU A 74 7.22 -3.61 13.70
N SER A 75 7.05 -2.36 14.16
CA SER A 75 6.72 -2.07 15.56
C SER A 75 5.35 -2.60 16.01
N LEU A 76 4.43 -2.83 15.08
CA LEU A 76 3.09 -3.34 15.35
C LEU A 76 2.95 -4.85 15.14
N SER A 77 3.87 -5.47 14.39
CA SER A 77 3.81 -6.90 14.00
C SER A 77 3.95 -7.82 15.19
N ASP A 78 4.81 -7.49 16.14
CA ASP A 78 5.09 -8.33 17.31
C ASP A 78 3.95 -8.36 18.34
N GLY A 79 2.87 -7.58 18.10
CA GLY A 79 1.72 -7.50 19.01
C GLY A 79 2.03 -6.87 20.37
N GLN A 80 3.27 -6.46 20.62
CA GLN A 80 3.70 -5.87 21.89
C GLN A 80 3.33 -4.39 21.99
N ARG A 81 3.19 -3.71 20.86
CA ARG A 81 2.87 -2.28 20.80
C ARG A 81 1.55 -2.05 20.07
N SER A 82 0.73 -1.15 20.59
CA SER A 82 -0.45 -0.64 19.89
C SER A 82 -0.12 0.70 19.23
N TYR A 83 -0.77 0.98 18.11
CA TYR A 83 -0.62 2.28 17.47
C TYR A 83 -1.08 3.42 18.40
N SER A 84 -0.27 4.47 18.45
CA SER A 84 -0.62 5.75 19.03
C SER A 84 0.10 6.88 18.28
N PRO A 85 -0.41 8.12 18.33
CA PRO A 85 0.32 9.28 17.79
C PRO A 85 1.73 9.42 18.39
N ALA A 86 1.91 9.12 19.67
CA ALA A 86 3.21 9.15 20.34
C ALA A 86 4.18 8.11 19.75
N LEU A 87 3.72 6.90 19.43
CA LEU A 87 4.52 5.91 18.71
C LEU A 87 4.94 6.44 17.33
N ALA A 88 4.01 7.05 16.58
CA ALA A 88 4.33 7.62 15.29
C ALA A 88 5.40 8.73 15.40
N GLU A 89 5.33 9.59 16.40
CA GLU A 89 6.33 10.63 16.66
C GLU A 89 7.70 10.03 17.02
N GLU A 90 7.75 9.03 17.90
CA GLU A 90 8.97 8.30 18.26
C GLU A 90 9.65 7.70 17.01
N LEU A 91 8.87 7.03 16.17
CA LEU A 91 9.39 6.43 14.94
C LEU A 91 9.90 7.49 13.94
N MET A 92 9.18 8.60 13.82
CA MET A 92 9.62 9.72 12.98
C MET A 92 10.95 10.30 13.48
N GLU A 93 11.13 10.50 14.77
CA GLU A 93 12.38 10.99 15.35
C GLU A 93 13.53 10.05 15.03
N SER A 94 13.33 8.71 15.15
CA SER A 94 14.33 7.71 14.80
C SER A 94 14.76 7.76 13.32
N LEU A 95 13.91 8.30 12.46
CA LEU A 95 14.15 8.49 11.02
C LEU A 95 14.66 9.90 10.67
N ASN A 96 14.98 10.73 11.68
CA ASN A 96 15.32 12.16 11.50
C ASN A 96 14.22 12.95 10.77
N ILE A 97 12.96 12.65 11.06
CA ILE A 97 11.79 13.40 10.62
C ILE A 97 11.36 14.30 11.76
N LYS A 98 11.24 15.62 11.51
CA LYS A 98 10.88 16.60 12.54
C LYS A 98 9.37 16.58 12.79
N PRO A 99 8.87 16.20 13.98
CA PRO A 99 7.42 16.12 14.27
C PRO A 99 6.69 17.46 14.08
N LYS A 100 7.33 18.58 14.39
CA LYS A 100 6.74 19.91 14.19
C LYS A 100 6.37 20.20 12.73
N LYS A 101 7.20 19.75 11.76
CA LYS A 101 6.90 19.89 10.33
C LYS A 101 5.71 19.02 9.93
N ILE A 102 5.62 17.82 10.49
CA ILE A 102 4.49 16.91 10.24
C ILE A 102 3.20 17.46 10.83
N SER A 103 3.24 18.03 12.03
CA SER A 103 2.05 18.63 12.67
C SER A 103 1.45 19.80 11.85
N SER A 104 2.25 20.53 11.10
CA SER A 104 1.74 21.54 10.16
C SER A 104 1.10 20.91 8.93
N THR A 105 1.75 19.87 8.36
CA THR A 105 1.25 19.17 7.17
C THR A 105 -0.05 18.40 7.47
N LEU A 106 -0.23 17.86 8.66
CA LEU A 106 -1.48 17.21 9.07
C LEU A 106 -2.69 18.14 9.08
N LYS A 107 -2.48 19.45 9.13
CA LYS A 107 -3.53 20.48 9.07
C LYS A 107 -3.78 21.00 7.67
N ASP A 108 -2.95 20.60 6.70
CA ASP A 108 -3.03 21.06 5.33
C ASP A 108 -4.23 20.42 4.62
N ALA A 109 -4.96 21.21 3.86
CA ALA A 109 -6.08 20.71 3.04
C ALA A 109 -5.59 19.72 1.97
N CYS A 110 -4.40 19.93 1.42
CA CYS A 110 -3.77 19.06 0.42
C CYS A 110 -3.64 17.60 0.88
N LEU A 111 -3.48 17.36 2.20
CA LEU A 111 -3.42 16.00 2.74
C LEU A 111 -4.69 15.19 2.42
N LYS A 112 -5.87 15.81 2.56
CA LYS A 112 -7.15 15.15 2.28
C LYS A 112 -7.30 14.84 0.80
N ASP A 113 -6.83 15.74 -0.05
CA ASP A 113 -6.92 15.55 -1.50
C ASP A 113 -6.03 14.40 -1.97
N VAL A 114 -4.81 14.28 -1.45
CA VAL A 114 -3.91 13.15 -1.76
C VAL A 114 -4.51 11.82 -1.30
N ILE A 115 -5.03 11.76 -0.07
CA ILE A 115 -5.70 10.54 0.43
C ILE A 115 -6.91 10.19 -0.43
N ALA A 116 -7.71 11.18 -0.82
CA ALA A 116 -8.89 10.96 -1.64
C ALA A 116 -8.53 10.45 -3.04
N GLN A 117 -7.46 10.98 -3.66
CA GLN A 117 -6.95 10.51 -4.96
C GLN A 117 -6.53 9.03 -4.90
N ASP A 118 -5.75 8.64 -3.90
CA ASP A 118 -5.31 7.26 -3.73
C ASP A 118 -6.48 6.31 -3.42
N GLN A 119 -7.48 6.76 -2.66
CA GLN A 119 -8.72 6.00 -2.45
C GLN A 119 -9.53 5.85 -3.76
N GLN A 120 -9.57 6.88 -4.61
CA GLN A 120 -10.22 6.78 -5.92
C GLN A 120 -9.48 5.80 -6.83
N LEU A 121 -8.15 5.81 -6.80
CA LEU A 121 -7.32 4.86 -7.54
C LEU A 121 -7.61 3.42 -7.11
N ALA A 122 -7.66 3.16 -5.81
CA ALA A 122 -7.98 1.84 -5.28
C ALA A 122 -9.38 1.36 -5.71
N ARG A 123 -10.38 2.27 -5.73
CA ARG A 123 -11.72 1.96 -6.23
C ARG A 123 -11.73 1.68 -7.73
N LYS A 124 -10.95 2.43 -8.51
CA LYS A 124 -10.81 2.23 -9.97
C LYS A 124 -10.29 0.83 -10.27
N PHE A 125 -9.32 0.35 -9.50
CA PHE A 125 -8.77 -1.01 -9.62
C PHE A 125 -9.57 -2.05 -8.85
N GLN A 126 -10.71 -1.70 -8.27
CA GLN A 126 -11.59 -2.60 -7.52
C GLN A 126 -10.84 -3.39 -6.43
N ILE A 127 -9.86 -2.76 -5.76
CA ILE A 127 -9.09 -3.39 -4.70
C ILE A 127 -10.01 -3.67 -3.51
N THR A 128 -10.24 -4.95 -3.23
CA THR A 128 -11.12 -5.43 -2.16
C THR A 128 -10.37 -6.17 -1.06
N ALA A 129 -9.18 -6.68 -1.37
CA ALA A 129 -8.30 -7.40 -0.43
C ALA A 129 -7.01 -6.60 -0.17
N LEU A 130 -6.33 -6.90 0.93
CA LEU A 130 -5.00 -6.35 1.24
C LEU A 130 -4.10 -7.47 1.82
N PRO A 131 -2.83 -7.50 1.42
CA PRO A 131 -2.19 -6.60 0.45
C PRO A 131 -2.64 -6.90 -0.99
N SER A 132 -2.62 -5.88 -1.86
CA SER A 132 -2.79 -6.02 -3.30
C SER A 132 -1.72 -5.21 -4.01
N THR A 133 -1.25 -5.70 -5.15
CA THR A 133 -0.25 -5.04 -5.98
C THR A 133 -0.80 -4.81 -7.37
N VAL A 134 -0.61 -3.60 -7.91
CA VAL A 134 -0.91 -3.32 -9.33
C VAL A 134 0.41 -3.04 -10.03
N ILE A 135 0.70 -3.83 -11.06
CA ILE A 135 1.90 -3.70 -11.87
C ILE A 135 1.52 -3.07 -13.20
N PHE A 136 2.21 -2.01 -13.56
CA PHE A 136 2.10 -1.35 -14.86
C PHE A 136 3.40 -1.58 -15.62
N ASP A 137 3.28 -1.86 -16.91
CA ASP A 137 4.40 -1.87 -17.82
C ASP A 137 4.22 -0.73 -18.83
N ASP A 138 5.08 0.27 -18.74
CA ASP A 138 5.01 1.47 -19.58
C ASP A 138 5.23 1.16 -21.08
N GLN A 139 5.69 -0.06 -21.43
CA GLN A 139 5.96 -0.46 -22.81
C GLN A 139 4.80 -1.22 -23.47
N ILE A 140 3.89 -1.80 -22.68
CA ILE A 140 2.93 -2.78 -23.21
C ILE A 140 1.55 -2.20 -23.46
N ASP A 141 1.06 -1.29 -22.68
CA ASP A 141 -0.24 -0.62 -22.83
C ASP A 141 -0.63 0.11 -21.51
N ASP A 142 -1.70 0.91 -21.58
CA ASP A 142 -2.35 1.54 -20.42
C ASP A 142 -3.04 0.52 -19.46
N SER A 143 -2.71 -0.76 -19.52
CA SER A 143 -3.29 -1.81 -18.69
C SER A 143 -2.43 -2.13 -17.48
N GLY A 144 -3.05 -2.35 -16.32
CA GLY A 144 -2.38 -2.79 -15.11
C GLY A 144 -2.76 -4.23 -14.73
N LEU A 145 -1.78 -5.01 -14.26
CA LEU A 145 -2.00 -6.34 -13.69
C LEU A 145 -2.26 -6.20 -12.19
N LEU A 146 -3.47 -6.56 -11.74
CA LEU A 146 -3.82 -6.60 -10.31
C LEU A 146 -3.52 -7.99 -9.74
N LEU A 147 -2.80 -8.02 -8.64
CA LEU A 147 -2.43 -9.21 -7.90
C LEU A 147 -2.93 -9.06 -6.46
N ASP A 148 -3.78 -9.97 -6.01
CA ASP A 148 -4.28 -10.01 -4.64
C ASP A 148 -3.44 -10.95 -3.79
N GLY A 149 -3.04 -10.49 -2.61
CA GLY A 149 -2.26 -11.24 -1.65
C GLY A 149 -0.78 -10.80 -1.57
N GLU A 150 -0.03 -11.55 -0.77
CA GLU A 150 1.41 -11.34 -0.62
C GLU A 150 2.13 -11.91 -1.84
N LEU A 151 3.00 -11.12 -2.45
CA LEU A 151 3.85 -11.53 -3.56
C LEU A 151 5.18 -12.05 -3.03
N SER A 152 5.59 -13.21 -3.50
CA SER A 152 6.95 -13.71 -3.30
C SER A 152 7.91 -13.12 -4.35
N ASP A 153 9.22 -13.23 -4.08
CA ASP A 153 10.24 -12.86 -5.07
C ASP A 153 10.15 -13.72 -6.33
N ASP A 154 9.74 -14.98 -6.18
CA ASP A 154 9.55 -15.90 -7.31
C ASP A 154 8.36 -15.49 -8.20
N ASP A 155 7.25 -15.03 -7.60
CA ASP A 155 6.10 -14.52 -8.35
C ASP A 155 6.50 -13.29 -9.19
N LEU A 156 7.24 -12.36 -8.58
CA LEU A 156 7.74 -11.19 -9.28
C LEU A 156 8.70 -11.55 -10.42
N LEU A 157 9.61 -12.51 -10.18
CA LEU A 157 10.52 -13.00 -11.24
C LEU A 157 9.75 -13.59 -12.40
N GLN A 158 8.76 -14.42 -12.17
CA GLN A 158 7.94 -15.01 -13.23
C GLN A 158 7.20 -13.93 -14.04
N ILE A 159 6.61 -12.93 -13.37
CA ILE A 159 5.91 -11.83 -14.04
C ILE A 159 6.87 -11.08 -14.96
N PHE A 160 8.05 -10.69 -14.47
CA PHE A 160 8.99 -9.90 -15.26
C PHE A 160 9.72 -10.70 -16.33
N GLN A 161 9.97 -12.00 -16.14
CA GLN A 161 10.54 -12.86 -17.18
C GLN A 161 9.57 -13.08 -18.34
N ASN A 162 8.29 -13.31 -18.02
CA ASN A 162 7.26 -13.50 -19.05
C ASN A 162 6.93 -12.21 -19.81
N SER A 163 7.10 -11.04 -19.20
CA SER A 163 6.94 -9.76 -19.88
C SER A 163 8.03 -9.49 -20.91
N ALA A 164 9.22 -10.05 -20.73
CA ALA A 164 10.33 -9.94 -21.70
C ALA A 164 10.14 -10.80 -22.96
N ASP A 165 9.34 -11.86 -22.90
CA ASP A 165 9.13 -12.84 -23.99
C ASP A 165 7.82 -12.67 -24.77
N SER A 166 7.12 -11.54 -24.66
CA SER A 166 5.85 -11.19 -25.31
C SER A 166 4.54 -11.68 -24.65
N CYS A 167 3.59 -10.76 -24.54
CA CYS A 167 2.17 -10.96 -24.30
C CYS A 167 1.74 -11.63 -22.97
N LEU A 168 1.03 -10.88 -22.14
CA LEU A 168 0.39 -11.29 -20.88
C LEU A 168 -0.59 -12.50 -20.99
N GLU A 169 -0.79 -13.06 -22.19
CA GLU A 169 -1.63 -14.25 -22.40
C GLU A 169 -1.17 -15.54 -21.67
N PRO A 170 0.13 -15.82 -21.47
CA PRO A 170 0.56 -17.02 -20.76
C PRO A 170 0.24 -17.03 -19.27
N LEU A 171 0.08 -15.85 -18.65
CA LEU A 171 -0.17 -15.74 -17.20
C LEU A 171 -1.58 -16.21 -16.79
N MET A 172 -2.54 -16.25 -17.72
CA MET A 172 -3.89 -16.77 -17.45
C MET A 172 -3.96 -18.28 -17.27
N GLN A 173 -2.91 -19.03 -17.63
CA GLN A 173 -2.91 -20.50 -17.60
C GLN A 173 -2.21 -21.10 -16.38
N LEU A 174 -1.59 -20.30 -15.51
CA LEU A 174 -0.74 -20.83 -14.43
C LEU A 174 -1.47 -21.11 -13.12
N THR A 175 -2.81 -21.03 -13.06
CA THR A 175 -3.44 -20.96 -11.74
C THR A 175 -4.66 -21.84 -11.54
N GLU A 176 -4.47 -23.06 -11.07
CA GLU A 176 -5.47 -23.71 -10.21
C GLU A 176 -5.36 -23.28 -8.73
N ASN A 177 -4.28 -22.58 -8.31
CA ASN A 177 -4.04 -22.15 -6.92
C ASN A 177 -3.42 -20.76 -6.76
N ALA A 178 -3.38 -19.91 -7.79
CA ALA A 178 -2.80 -18.59 -7.70
C ALA A 178 -3.84 -17.48 -7.41
N PRO A 179 -3.43 -16.31 -6.87
CA PRO A 179 -4.33 -15.20 -6.65
C PRO A 179 -5.04 -14.78 -7.93
N LEU A 180 -6.28 -14.30 -7.79
CA LEU A 180 -7.12 -13.86 -8.92
C LEU A 180 -6.45 -12.68 -9.64
N TYR A 181 -6.17 -12.85 -10.94
CA TYR A 181 -5.62 -11.81 -11.79
C TYR A 181 -6.75 -11.09 -12.51
N TYR A 182 -6.76 -9.75 -12.44
CA TYR A 182 -7.70 -8.92 -13.17
C TYR A 182 -6.96 -7.97 -14.09
N HIS A 183 -7.31 -7.99 -15.37
CA HIS A 183 -6.79 -7.07 -16.38
C HIS A 183 -7.71 -5.87 -16.50
N TYR A 184 -7.23 -4.65 -16.23
CA TYR A 184 -7.99 -3.43 -16.36
C TYR A 184 -7.37 -2.50 -17.40
N PRO A 185 -8.13 -2.07 -18.42
CA PRO A 185 -7.66 -1.03 -19.33
C PRO A 185 -7.54 0.30 -18.59
N VAL A 186 -6.37 0.88 -18.62
CA VAL A 186 -6.08 2.20 -18.02
C VAL A 186 -6.23 3.26 -19.10
N SER A 187 -7.40 3.87 -19.22
CA SER A 187 -7.56 5.03 -20.08
C SER A 187 -6.90 6.26 -19.42
N HIS A 188 -5.74 6.65 -19.94
CA HIS A 188 -5.02 7.91 -19.67
C HIS A 188 -4.89 8.35 -18.22
N LEU A 189 -3.92 7.79 -17.50
CA LEU A 189 -3.37 8.38 -16.28
C LEU A 189 -2.13 9.21 -16.67
N HIS A 190 -2.34 10.50 -16.95
CA HIS A 190 -1.25 11.45 -16.87
C HIS A 190 -0.89 11.61 -15.38
N LEU A 191 0.22 11.01 -14.98
CA LEU A 191 0.90 11.38 -13.73
C LEU A 191 1.53 12.75 -13.97
N LEU A 192 0.96 13.78 -13.37
CA LEU A 192 1.61 15.08 -13.15
C LEU A 192 2.59 14.98 -12.01
#